data_636cd67042d078e15e38487072908ec9
#
_entry.id   636cd67042d078e15e38487072908ec9
#
_cell.length_a   1.000
_cell.length_b   1.000
_cell.length_c   1.000
_cell.angle_alpha   90.00
_cell.angle_beta   90.00
_cell.angle_gamma   90.00
#
_symmetry.space_group_name_H-M   'P 1'
#
loop_
_entity.id
_entity.type
_entity.pdbx_description
1 polymer ?
#
loop_
_entity_poly.entity_id
_entity_poly.type
_entity_poly.pdbx_seq_one_letter_code
_entity_poly.pdbx_strand_id
1 'polypeptide(L)'
;MRFKGLDLNLLVVFDALMETRSVTRAAERIGLTQPATSAALRRLRDYFADEIVVQVGKRMHPTSFAERLHPQVQNTLRDLERAITTPTEFDPATSTRNFRIIGSDYIMVAVLVPLVERLARIAPGVRVEIILPNEHSIGELEAGRADLLVTPEPFLSPGHPSEVLFSERQVVVGWAENPVFARGLTEDDFYAAGHVSVQFGANRTPAFADSTLSRMGRARNVEVTVGSFASAPWFIEGTARLAVLHERLVRQIARRFNLVWAPMPFDFPAMNEMIQFHDSRANDPGLAWLRGEMRTVALQT
;
A
#
# COMPACT_ATOMS: atom_id res chain seq x y z
N MET A 1 17.32 30.47 -1.94
CA MET A 1 18.34 29.39 -1.89
C MET A 1 18.47 28.80 -3.30
N ARG A 2 19.67 28.64 -3.85
CA ARG A 2 19.88 28.05 -5.18
C ARG A 2 20.51 26.66 -5.03
N PHE A 3 19.87 25.65 -5.58
CA PHE A 3 20.40 24.29 -5.66
C PHE A 3 20.81 24.00 -7.10
N LYS A 4 22.11 23.75 -7.36
CA LYS A 4 22.65 23.56 -8.72
C LYS A 4 22.20 24.67 -9.71
N GLY A 5 22.14 25.92 -9.25
CA GLY A 5 21.71 27.07 -10.07
C GLY A 5 20.20 27.31 -10.11
N LEU A 6 19.37 26.35 -9.72
CA LEU A 6 17.91 26.48 -9.66
C LEU A 6 17.49 27.13 -8.32
N ASP A 7 16.62 28.11 -8.39
CA ASP A 7 15.90 28.64 -7.23
C ASP A 7 14.73 27.70 -6.93
N LEU A 8 14.74 27.06 -5.75
CA LEU A 8 13.73 26.05 -5.40
C LEU A 8 12.30 26.61 -5.37
N ASN A 9 12.11 27.92 -5.16
CA ASN A 9 10.80 28.55 -5.25
C ASN A 9 10.20 28.46 -6.67
N LEU A 10 11.02 28.28 -7.69
CA LEU A 10 10.53 28.06 -9.05
C LEU A 10 9.78 26.73 -9.20
N LEU A 11 10.07 25.73 -8.36
CA LEU A 11 9.34 24.45 -8.36
C LEU A 11 7.89 24.62 -7.89
N VAL A 12 7.64 25.56 -6.95
CA VAL A 12 6.27 25.91 -6.52
C VAL A 12 5.50 26.55 -7.66
N VAL A 13 6.16 27.46 -8.41
CA VAL A 13 5.56 28.08 -9.59
C VAL A 13 5.30 27.05 -10.69
N PHE A 14 6.24 26.13 -10.90
CA PHE A 14 6.09 25.03 -11.85
C PHE A 14 4.85 24.17 -11.53
N ASP A 15 4.72 23.72 -10.29
CA ASP A 15 3.57 22.91 -9.84
C ASP A 15 2.23 23.63 -10.05
N ALA A 16 2.15 24.89 -9.63
CA ALA A 16 0.96 25.71 -9.82
C ALA A 16 0.58 25.91 -11.29
N LEU A 17 1.58 26.05 -12.18
CA LEU A 17 1.35 26.17 -13.64
C LEU A 17 0.84 24.86 -14.23
N MET A 18 1.38 23.72 -13.81
CA MET A 18 0.99 22.40 -14.27
C MET A 18 -0.48 22.09 -13.89
N GLU A 19 -0.89 22.44 -12.68
CA GLU A 19 -2.27 22.20 -12.22
C GLU A 19 -3.28 23.17 -12.83
N THR A 20 -2.95 24.48 -12.87
CA THR A 20 -3.92 25.51 -13.31
C THR A 20 -3.95 25.72 -14.81
N ARG A 21 -2.87 25.38 -15.51
CA ARG A 21 -2.67 25.63 -16.95
C ARG A 21 -2.96 27.08 -17.33
N SER A 22 -2.59 28.03 -16.44
CA SER A 22 -2.84 29.44 -16.59
C SER A 22 -1.89 30.24 -15.69
N VAL A 23 -1.14 31.17 -16.27
CA VAL A 23 -0.20 32.03 -15.51
C VAL A 23 -0.94 32.87 -14.47
N THR A 24 -2.11 33.42 -14.82
CA THR A 24 -2.92 34.23 -13.90
C THR A 24 -3.44 33.42 -12.71
N ARG A 25 -4.03 32.26 -12.98
CA ARG A 25 -4.53 31.38 -11.92
C ARG A 25 -3.41 30.79 -11.07
N ALA A 26 -2.27 30.50 -11.69
CA ALA A 26 -1.09 30.07 -10.93
C ALA A 26 -0.61 31.16 -9.98
N ALA A 27 -0.54 32.41 -10.47
CA ALA A 27 -0.17 33.57 -9.64
C ALA A 27 -1.10 33.75 -8.42
N GLU A 28 -2.40 33.72 -8.66
CA GLU A 28 -3.43 33.80 -7.59
C GLU A 28 -3.28 32.70 -6.56
N ARG A 29 -3.07 31.46 -7.00
CA ARG A 29 -2.94 30.29 -6.13
C ARG A 29 -1.74 30.36 -5.18
N ILE A 30 -0.60 30.90 -5.66
CA ILE A 30 0.64 30.94 -4.87
C ILE A 30 0.92 32.33 -4.26
N GLY A 31 -0.05 33.25 -4.33
CA GLY A 31 0.08 34.60 -3.75
C GLY A 31 1.12 35.49 -4.44
N LEU A 32 1.39 35.27 -5.73
CA LEU A 32 2.29 36.09 -6.51
C LEU A 32 1.52 36.99 -7.49
N THR A 33 2.22 38.01 -8.02
CA THR A 33 1.68 38.77 -9.13
C THR A 33 1.89 38.04 -10.46
N GLN A 34 1.01 38.28 -11.46
CA GLN A 34 1.15 37.68 -12.78
C GLN A 34 2.51 38.00 -13.45
N PRO A 35 3.06 39.23 -13.38
CA PRO A 35 4.39 39.53 -13.91
C PRO A 35 5.50 38.71 -13.21
N ALA A 36 5.42 38.52 -11.89
CA ALA A 36 6.39 37.71 -11.15
C ALA A 36 6.33 36.23 -11.57
N THR A 37 5.12 35.69 -11.72
CA THR A 37 4.90 34.31 -12.20
C THR A 37 5.39 34.14 -13.65
N SER A 38 5.18 35.13 -14.52
CA SER A 38 5.71 35.09 -15.89
C SER A 38 7.24 35.15 -15.92
N ALA A 39 7.87 35.92 -15.02
CA ALA A 39 9.32 35.97 -14.89
C ALA A 39 9.87 34.64 -14.36
N ALA A 40 9.19 34.01 -13.41
CA ALA A 40 9.52 32.68 -12.89
C ALA A 40 9.41 31.60 -13.99
N LEU A 41 8.37 31.64 -14.83
CA LEU A 41 8.22 30.70 -15.95
C LEU A 41 9.38 30.88 -16.97
N ARG A 42 9.83 32.11 -17.26
CA ARG A 42 11.01 32.31 -18.10
C ARG A 42 12.26 31.65 -17.50
N ARG A 43 12.51 31.85 -16.19
CA ARG A 43 13.66 31.23 -15.52
C ARG A 43 13.57 29.70 -15.50
N LEU A 44 12.38 29.11 -15.41
CA LEU A 44 12.17 27.67 -15.56
C LEU A 44 12.52 27.17 -16.95
N ARG A 45 12.07 27.89 -17.99
CA ARG A 45 12.42 27.62 -19.41
C ARG A 45 13.92 27.63 -19.64
N ASP A 46 14.56 28.70 -19.18
CA ASP A 46 16.02 28.87 -19.32
C ASP A 46 16.78 27.73 -18.60
N TYR A 47 16.32 27.31 -17.40
CA TYR A 47 16.99 26.30 -16.62
C TYR A 47 16.83 24.90 -17.22
N PHE A 48 15.62 24.54 -17.62
CA PHE A 48 15.31 23.21 -18.15
C PHE A 48 15.50 23.10 -19.68
N ALA A 49 15.79 24.19 -20.36
CA ALA A 49 15.83 24.28 -21.82
C ALA A 49 14.55 23.71 -22.48
N ASP A 50 13.39 23.96 -21.84
CA ASP A 50 12.07 23.46 -22.24
C ASP A 50 11.02 24.56 -22.03
N GLU A 51 10.00 24.64 -22.91
CA GLU A 51 8.94 25.64 -22.83
C GLU A 51 8.01 25.47 -21.62
N ILE A 52 8.04 24.32 -20.97
CA ILE A 52 7.22 23.92 -19.80
C ILE A 52 5.73 23.90 -20.13
N VAL A 53 5.19 25.01 -20.57
CA VAL A 53 3.81 25.13 -21.06
C VAL A 53 3.82 25.94 -22.39
N VAL A 54 3.09 25.45 -23.38
CA VAL A 54 2.91 26.06 -24.70
C VAL A 54 1.47 26.52 -24.89
N GLN A 55 1.27 27.62 -25.57
CA GLN A 55 -0.06 28.11 -25.88
C GLN A 55 -0.60 27.45 -27.15
N VAL A 56 -1.73 26.76 -27.06
CA VAL A 56 -2.45 26.21 -28.20
C VAL A 56 -3.85 26.82 -28.21
N GLY A 57 -4.08 27.75 -29.12
CA GLY A 57 -5.28 28.56 -29.14
C GLY A 57 -5.39 29.47 -27.92
N LYS A 58 -6.45 29.32 -27.14
CA LYS A 58 -6.68 30.11 -25.90
C LYS A 58 -6.25 29.36 -24.63
N ARG A 59 -5.67 28.14 -24.73
CA ARG A 59 -5.30 27.31 -23.59
C ARG A 59 -3.80 27.05 -23.54
N MET A 60 -3.27 26.95 -22.35
CA MET A 60 -1.90 26.50 -22.11
C MET A 60 -1.88 24.99 -21.91
N HIS A 61 -0.94 24.32 -22.57
CA HIS A 61 -0.72 22.88 -22.49
C HIS A 61 0.70 22.60 -22.01
N PRO A 62 0.90 21.68 -21.06
CA PRO A 62 2.23 21.25 -20.67
C PRO A 62 2.97 20.59 -21.83
N THR A 63 4.30 20.71 -21.84
CA THR A 63 5.16 19.90 -22.71
C THR A 63 5.26 18.47 -22.17
N SER A 64 5.61 17.50 -23.02
CA SER A 64 5.86 16.13 -22.59
C SER A 64 6.98 16.01 -21.54
N PHE A 65 7.95 16.94 -21.56
CA PHE A 65 8.97 17.04 -20.52
C PHE A 65 8.34 17.45 -19.18
N ALA A 66 7.55 18.52 -19.19
CA ALA A 66 6.90 19.02 -17.98
C ALA A 66 5.94 17.99 -17.37
N GLU A 67 5.19 17.25 -18.19
CA GLU A 67 4.32 16.17 -17.72
C GLU A 67 5.09 15.06 -17.00
N ARG A 68 6.26 14.65 -17.50
CA ARG A 68 7.11 13.66 -16.84
C ARG A 68 7.79 14.19 -15.57
N LEU A 69 8.15 15.47 -15.55
CA LEU A 69 8.81 16.11 -14.42
C LEU A 69 7.83 16.38 -13.26
N HIS A 70 6.57 16.69 -13.56
CA HIS A 70 5.58 17.16 -12.59
C HIS A 70 5.40 16.21 -11.38
N PRO A 71 5.25 14.89 -11.52
CA PRO A 71 5.12 13.99 -10.37
C PRO A 71 6.34 14.05 -9.45
N GLN A 72 7.54 14.16 -10.00
CA GLN A 72 8.78 14.26 -9.22
C GLN A 72 8.85 15.56 -8.42
N VAL A 73 8.48 16.69 -9.05
CA VAL A 73 8.41 17.99 -8.38
C VAL A 73 7.39 17.97 -7.27
N GLN A 74 6.20 17.42 -7.49
CA GLN A 74 5.17 17.31 -6.46
C GLN A 74 5.63 16.50 -5.24
N ASN A 75 6.33 15.40 -5.48
CA ASN A 75 6.87 14.59 -4.39
C ASN A 75 7.92 15.37 -3.59
N THR A 76 8.85 16.02 -4.30
CA THR A 76 9.90 16.86 -3.67
C THR A 76 9.32 18.00 -2.84
N LEU A 77 8.30 18.69 -3.34
CA LEU A 77 7.64 19.79 -2.61
C LEU A 77 6.94 19.26 -1.34
N ARG A 78 6.25 18.13 -1.44
CA ARG A 78 5.64 17.49 -0.25
C ARG A 78 6.67 17.06 0.80
N ASP A 79 7.81 16.54 0.36
CA ASP A 79 8.89 16.14 1.27
C ASP A 79 9.53 17.36 1.93
N LEU A 80 9.73 18.46 1.19
CA LEU A 80 10.17 19.73 1.74
C LEU A 80 9.17 20.31 2.75
N GLU A 81 7.87 20.30 2.41
CA GLU A 81 6.82 20.77 3.31
C GLU A 81 6.80 19.93 4.60
N ARG A 82 6.89 18.62 4.50
CA ARG A 82 7.02 17.73 5.66
C ARG A 82 8.26 18.03 6.50
N ALA A 83 9.41 18.22 5.86
CA ALA A 83 10.66 18.54 6.57
C ALA A 83 10.59 19.87 7.33
N ILE A 84 9.87 20.86 6.79
CA ILE A 84 9.73 22.20 7.41
C ILE A 84 8.64 22.20 8.47
N THR A 85 7.56 21.40 8.27
CA THR A 85 6.39 21.41 9.15
C THR A 85 6.38 20.25 10.16
N THR A 86 7.40 19.37 10.11
CA THR A 86 7.47 18.23 11.04
C THR A 86 7.57 18.75 12.47
N PRO A 87 6.53 18.61 13.32
CA PRO A 87 6.65 18.88 14.75
C PRO A 87 7.72 17.95 15.31
N THR A 88 8.52 18.45 16.24
CA THR A 88 9.51 17.64 16.97
C THR A 88 8.85 16.54 17.81
N GLU A 89 7.54 16.66 18.05
CA GLU A 89 6.71 15.71 18.79
C GLU A 89 5.41 15.45 18.02
N PHE A 90 4.90 14.22 18.12
CA PHE A 90 3.61 13.83 17.57
C PHE A 90 2.59 13.68 18.70
N ASP A 91 1.56 14.51 18.68
CA ASP A 91 0.44 14.40 19.62
C ASP A 91 -0.78 13.75 18.90
N PRO A 92 -1.11 12.49 19.22
CA PRO A 92 -2.25 11.81 18.60
C PRO A 92 -3.60 12.52 18.81
N ALA A 93 -3.78 13.17 19.98
CA ALA A 93 -5.07 13.76 20.34
C ALA A 93 -5.44 14.96 19.47
N THR A 94 -4.45 15.70 18.99
CA THR A 94 -4.65 16.93 18.20
C THR A 94 -4.26 16.79 16.73
N SER A 95 -3.62 15.67 16.35
CA SER A 95 -3.14 15.45 14.99
C SER A 95 -4.29 15.27 14.00
N THR A 96 -4.16 15.92 12.83
CA THR A 96 -5.04 15.73 11.67
C THR A 96 -4.34 15.00 10.52
N ARG A 97 -3.21 14.35 10.81
CA ARG A 97 -2.37 13.68 9.82
C ARG A 97 -3.14 12.58 9.09
N ASN A 98 -2.95 12.49 7.78
CA ASN A 98 -3.39 11.36 6.97
C ASN A 98 -2.23 10.37 6.78
N PHE A 99 -2.44 9.12 7.17
CA PHE A 99 -1.49 8.02 6.97
C PHE A 99 -1.95 7.14 5.81
N ARG A 100 -1.06 6.91 4.85
CA ARG A 100 -1.32 6.07 3.67
C ARG A 100 -0.64 4.73 3.86
N ILE A 101 -1.44 3.67 3.97
CA ILE A 101 -0.98 2.31 4.27
C ILE A 101 -1.32 1.40 3.09
N ILE A 102 -0.29 0.76 2.53
CA ILE A 102 -0.48 -0.33 1.56
C ILE A 102 -0.56 -1.63 2.34
N GLY A 103 -1.62 -2.40 2.12
CA GLY A 103 -1.81 -3.71 2.72
C GLY A 103 -2.90 -4.50 2.03
N SER A 104 -2.81 -5.83 2.07
CA SER A 104 -3.82 -6.70 1.49
C SER A 104 -5.17 -6.57 2.21
N ASP A 105 -6.22 -7.06 1.57
CA ASP A 105 -7.54 -7.16 2.20
C ASP A 105 -7.55 -8.08 3.44
N TYR A 106 -6.61 -9.04 3.53
CA TYR A 106 -6.33 -9.77 4.76
C TYR A 106 -5.86 -8.82 5.87
N ILE A 107 -4.84 -8.01 5.61
CA ILE A 107 -4.33 -7.01 6.58
C ILE A 107 -5.39 -5.97 6.93
N MET A 108 -6.21 -5.60 5.95
CA MET A 108 -7.35 -4.70 6.21
C MET A 108 -8.26 -5.27 7.30
N VAL A 109 -8.66 -6.54 7.18
CA VAL A 109 -9.57 -7.19 8.13
C VAL A 109 -8.86 -7.49 9.46
N ALA A 110 -7.64 -8.05 9.40
CA ALA A 110 -6.96 -8.56 10.59
C ALA A 110 -6.34 -7.44 11.47
N VAL A 111 -5.94 -6.31 10.86
CA VAL A 111 -5.19 -5.27 11.57
C VAL A 111 -5.82 -3.88 11.41
N LEU A 112 -6.15 -3.47 10.16
CA LEU A 112 -6.49 -2.07 9.93
C LEU A 112 -7.91 -1.72 10.41
N VAL A 113 -8.87 -2.64 10.36
CA VAL A 113 -10.21 -2.41 10.94
C VAL A 113 -10.12 -2.19 12.45
N PRO A 114 -9.53 -3.10 13.27
CA PRO A 114 -9.38 -2.84 14.69
C PRO A 114 -8.49 -1.63 15.01
N LEU A 115 -7.49 -1.35 14.16
CA LEU A 115 -6.70 -0.12 14.30
C LEU A 115 -7.56 1.13 14.17
N VAL A 116 -8.34 1.26 13.10
CA VAL A 116 -9.20 2.43 12.86
C VAL A 116 -10.24 2.59 13.97
N GLU A 117 -10.82 1.50 14.46
CA GLU A 117 -11.73 1.53 15.62
C GLU A 117 -11.03 2.06 16.88
N ARG A 118 -9.78 1.69 17.09
CA ARG A 118 -8.97 2.20 18.20
C ARG A 118 -8.62 3.66 18.01
N LEU A 119 -8.14 4.05 16.81
CA LEU A 119 -7.79 5.44 16.47
C LEU A 119 -8.97 6.40 16.64
N ALA A 120 -10.19 5.98 16.34
CA ALA A 120 -11.37 6.81 16.54
C ALA A 120 -11.54 7.29 17.99
N ARG A 121 -10.98 6.56 18.97
CA ARG A 121 -11.05 6.92 20.39
C ARG A 121 -9.84 7.75 20.87
N ILE A 122 -8.63 7.41 20.37
CA ILE A 122 -7.38 7.97 20.90
C ILE A 122 -6.78 9.09 20.03
N ALA A 123 -7.18 9.16 18.77
CA ALA A 123 -6.66 10.11 17.78
C ALA A 123 -7.75 10.49 16.75
N PRO A 124 -8.86 11.13 17.18
CA PRO A 124 -10.06 11.28 16.34
C PRO A 124 -9.86 12.16 15.10
N GLY A 125 -8.79 12.98 15.07
CA GLY A 125 -8.44 13.80 13.91
C GLY A 125 -7.57 13.07 12.88
N VAL A 126 -6.93 11.98 13.27
CA VAL A 126 -6.07 11.18 12.38
C VAL A 126 -6.91 10.47 11.32
N ARG A 127 -6.40 10.45 10.10
CA ARG A 127 -7.02 9.78 8.95
C ARG A 127 -6.13 8.64 8.46
N VAL A 128 -6.75 7.60 7.94
CA VAL A 128 -6.06 6.45 7.34
C VAL A 128 -6.61 6.22 5.93
N GLU A 129 -5.73 6.24 4.96
CA GLU A 129 -6.01 5.85 3.57
C GLU A 129 -5.41 4.46 3.33
N ILE A 130 -6.25 3.49 2.98
CA ILE A 130 -5.84 2.11 2.76
C ILE A 130 -5.74 1.87 1.26
N ILE A 131 -4.60 1.35 0.81
CA ILE A 131 -4.29 1.08 -0.60
C ILE A 131 -4.06 -0.42 -0.73
N LEU A 132 -4.76 -1.07 -1.66
CA LEU A 132 -4.53 -2.48 -1.95
C LEU A 132 -3.20 -2.67 -2.71
N PRO A 133 -2.48 -3.77 -2.43
CA PRO A 133 -1.20 -4.04 -3.08
C PRO A 133 -1.37 -4.30 -4.58
N ASN A 134 -0.43 -3.77 -5.33
CA ASN A 134 -0.32 -3.99 -6.77
C ASN A 134 1.16 -3.94 -7.19
N GLU A 135 1.44 -4.07 -8.47
CA GLU A 135 2.79 -4.06 -9.04
C GLU A 135 3.58 -2.76 -8.81
N HIS A 136 2.91 -1.67 -8.41
CA HIS A 136 3.54 -0.38 -8.14
C HIS A 136 3.76 -0.10 -6.65
N SER A 137 3.34 -1.01 -5.76
CA SER A 137 3.34 -0.80 -4.29
C SER A 137 4.72 -0.41 -3.75
N ILE A 138 5.78 -1.05 -4.22
CA ILE A 138 7.16 -0.71 -3.83
C ILE A 138 7.50 0.70 -4.32
N GLY A 139 7.23 1.02 -5.58
CA GLY A 139 7.45 2.36 -6.13
C GLY A 139 6.64 3.46 -5.45
N GLU A 140 5.44 3.14 -4.93
CA GLU A 140 4.65 4.08 -4.11
C GLU A 140 5.35 4.38 -2.77
N LEU A 141 5.94 3.36 -2.12
CA LEU A 141 6.72 3.52 -0.90
C LEU A 141 8.00 4.34 -1.17
N GLU A 142 8.77 3.97 -2.20
CA GLU A 142 10.02 4.63 -2.59
C GLU A 142 9.82 6.10 -3.00
N ALA A 143 8.70 6.40 -3.64
CA ALA A 143 8.33 7.76 -4.01
C ALA A 143 7.70 8.56 -2.86
N GLY A 144 7.59 7.98 -1.65
CA GLY A 144 6.96 8.64 -0.50
C GLY A 144 5.45 8.86 -0.63
N ARG A 145 4.79 8.22 -1.61
CA ARG A 145 3.34 8.29 -1.79
C ARG A 145 2.57 7.38 -0.85
N ALA A 146 3.22 6.37 -0.28
CA ALA A 146 2.72 5.60 0.86
C ALA A 146 3.62 5.82 2.08
N ASP A 147 3.03 5.78 3.27
CA ASP A 147 3.75 5.92 4.53
C ASP A 147 4.27 4.56 5.03
N LEU A 148 3.43 3.53 4.90
CA LEU A 148 3.74 2.16 5.31
C LEU A 148 3.34 1.17 4.21
N LEU A 149 4.15 0.13 4.07
CA LEU A 149 3.82 -1.09 3.33
C LEU A 149 3.75 -2.25 4.33
N VAL A 150 2.61 -2.92 4.40
CA VAL A 150 2.42 -4.14 5.21
C VAL A 150 2.36 -5.32 4.26
N THR A 151 3.38 -6.19 4.36
CA THR A 151 3.59 -7.28 3.39
C THR A 151 4.39 -8.41 4.01
N PRO A 152 4.26 -9.65 3.53
CA PRO A 152 5.13 -10.75 3.95
C PRO A 152 6.61 -10.48 3.65
N GLU A 153 7.49 -10.93 4.53
CA GLU A 153 8.93 -10.72 4.47
C GLU A 153 9.57 -10.93 3.08
N PRO A 154 9.21 -11.98 2.28
CA PRO A 154 9.81 -12.18 0.96
C PRO A 154 9.47 -11.10 -0.09
N PHE A 155 8.51 -10.22 0.19
CA PHE A 155 8.07 -9.16 -0.72
C PHE A 155 8.53 -7.76 -0.30
N LEU A 156 9.45 -7.68 0.65
CA LEU A 156 10.06 -6.41 1.08
C LEU A 156 10.90 -5.78 -0.03
N SER A 157 10.88 -4.45 -0.10
CA SER A 157 11.80 -3.69 -0.93
C SER A 157 13.20 -3.65 -0.29
N PRO A 158 14.27 -3.90 -1.04
CA PRO A 158 15.63 -3.74 -0.53
C PRO A 158 15.93 -2.29 -0.12
N GLY A 159 16.71 -2.10 0.94
CA GLY A 159 17.24 -0.79 1.31
C GLY A 159 16.32 0.08 2.18
N HIS A 160 15.15 -0.41 2.55
CA HIS A 160 14.25 0.28 3.46
C HIS A 160 14.11 -0.49 4.79
N PRO A 161 14.04 0.22 5.93
CA PRO A 161 13.84 -0.42 7.23
C PRO A 161 12.49 -1.13 7.28
N SER A 162 12.49 -2.27 7.96
CA SER A 162 11.30 -3.06 8.21
C SER A 162 11.32 -3.64 9.61
N GLU A 163 10.14 -3.99 10.12
CA GLU A 163 9.95 -4.61 11.43
C GLU A 163 8.86 -5.66 11.36
N VAL A 164 9.00 -6.72 12.15
CA VAL A 164 7.97 -7.77 12.25
C VAL A 164 6.73 -7.18 12.92
N LEU A 165 5.59 -7.30 12.26
CA LEU A 165 4.29 -6.99 12.85
C LEU A 165 3.77 -8.18 13.66
N PHE A 166 3.72 -9.36 13.05
CA PHE A 166 3.42 -10.65 13.71
C PHE A 166 3.84 -11.82 12.81
N SER A 167 3.85 -13.02 13.39
CA SER A 167 3.97 -14.26 12.65
C SER A 167 2.58 -14.87 12.40
N GLU A 168 2.35 -15.40 11.19
CA GLU A 168 1.07 -15.94 10.75
C GLU A 168 1.19 -17.37 10.27
N ARG A 169 0.21 -18.19 10.59
CA ARG A 169 0.11 -19.56 10.08
C ARG A 169 -0.86 -19.64 8.91
N GLN A 170 -0.49 -20.44 7.93
CA GLN A 170 -1.37 -20.79 6.82
C GLN A 170 -2.17 -22.05 7.19
N VAL A 171 -3.44 -22.07 6.84
CA VAL A 171 -4.34 -23.21 7.06
C VAL A 171 -5.05 -23.57 5.77
N VAL A 172 -5.40 -24.84 5.63
CA VAL A 172 -6.25 -25.33 4.53
C VAL A 172 -7.70 -25.09 4.91
N VAL A 173 -8.43 -24.42 4.04
CA VAL A 173 -9.85 -24.06 4.23
C VAL A 173 -10.70 -24.76 3.20
N GLY A 174 -11.84 -25.25 3.62
CA GLY A 174 -12.86 -25.83 2.76
C GLY A 174 -14.26 -25.61 3.31
N TRP A 175 -15.25 -26.03 2.55
CA TRP A 175 -16.63 -26.02 3.00
C TRP A 175 -16.85 -27.02 4.14
N ALA A 176 -17.65 -26.69 5.15
CA ALA A 176 -17.84 -27.52 6.34
C ALA A 176 -18.40 -28.92 6.04
N GLU A 177 -19.17 -29.06 4.96
CA GLU A 177 -19.71 -30.36 4.54
C GLU A 177 -18.77 -31.13 3.58
N ASN A 178 -17.58 -30.59 3.29
CA ASN A 178 -16.60 -31.33 2.50
C ASN A 178 -16.07 -32.54 3.30
N PRO A 179 -16.31 -33.78 2.83
CA PRO A 179 -16.03 -34.99 3.61
C PRO A 179 -14.54 -35.21 3.91
N VAL A 180 -13.64 -34.53 3.22
CA VAL A 180 -12.19 -34.63 3.44
C VAL A 180 -11.80 -34.18 4.86
N PHE A 181 -12.51 -33.20 5.42
CA PHE A 181 -12.21 -32.72 6.78
C PHE A 181 -12.71 -33.68 7.88
N ALA A 182 -13.79 -34.39 7.64
CA ALA A 182 -14.36 -35.35 8.63
C ALA A 182 -13.42 -36.53 8.89
N ARG A 183 -12.65 -36.99 7.91
CA ARG A 183 -11.70 -38.10 8.02
C ARG A 183 -10.25 -37.69 8.30
N GLY A 184 -9.99 -36.41 8.39
CA GLY A 184 -8.64 -35.85 8.48
C GLY A 184 -8.01 -35.64 7.10
N LEU A 185 -7.65 -34.38 6.83
CA LEU A 185 -7.02 -33.96 5.58
C LEU A 185 -5.60 -34.53 5.47
N THR A 186 -5.35 -35.33 4.44
CA THR A 186 -4.00 -35.83 4.10
C THR A 186 -3.33 -34.96 3.03
N GLU A 187 -2.03 -35.14 2.84
CA GLU A 187 -1.29 -34.49 1.77
C GLU A 187 -1.83 -34.88 0.38
N ASP A 188 -2.18 -36.17 0.18
CA ASP A 188 -2.74 -36.62 -1.09
C ASP A 188 -4.11 -36.03 -1.35
N ASP A 189 -4.96 -35.90 -0.34
CA ASP A 189 -6.25 -35.20 -0.44
C ASP A 189 -6.07 -33.74 -0.85
N PHE A 190 -5.09 -33.08 -0.26
CA PHE A 190 -4.77 -31.68 -0.58
C PHE A 190 -4.40 -31.50 -2.06
N TYR A 191 -3.51 -32.36 -2.59
CA TYR A 191 -3.08 -32.24 -3.98
C TYR A 191 -4.08 -32.79 -4.99
N ALA A 192 -4.98 -33.72 -4.61
CA ALA A 192 -6.05 -34.23 -5.46
C ALA A 192 -7.23 -33.24 -5.61
N ALA A 193 -7.43 -32.35 -4.67
CA ALA A 193 -8.53 -31.40 -4.67
C ALA A 193 -8.33 -30.27 -5.71
N GLY A 194 -9.45 -29.67 -6.13
CA GLY A 194 -9.45 -28.38 -6.81
C GLY A 194 -9.14 -27.24 -5.84
N HIS A 195 -8.40 -26.22 -6.28
CA HIS A 195 -7.97 -25.11 -5.42
C HIS A 195 -8.46 -23.76 -5.90
N VAL A 196 -8.76 -22.89 -4.93
CA VAL A 196 -8.85 -21.45 -5.13
C VAL A 196 -7.49 -20.84 -4.77
N SER A 197 -6.88 -20.09 -5.69
CA SER A 197 -5.59 -19.40 -5.53
C SER A 197 -5.80 -17.90 -5.45
N VAL A 198 -4.97 -17.20 -4.70
CA VAL A 198 -5.00 -15.73 -4.58
C VAL A 198 -3.78 -15.12 -5.26
N GLN A 199 -4.02 -14.20 -6.21
CA GLN A 199 -2.98 -13.50 -6.95
C GLN A 199 -3.32 -12.01 -7.08
N PHE A 200 -2.34 -11.13 -6.94
CA PHE A 200 -2.54 -9.68 -6.91
C PHE A 200 -2.07 -8.98 -8.18
N GLY A 201 -2.74 -7.86 -8.49
CA GLY A 201 -2.35 -6.96 -9.57
C GLY A 201 -2.52 -7.55 -10.97
N ALA A 202 -2.18 -6.76 -11.98
CA ALA A 202 -2.27 -7.16 -13.39
C ALA A 202 -1.26 -8.26 -13.74
N ASN A 203 -0.11 -8.27 -13.07
CA ASN A 203 0.94 -9.27 -13.27
C ASN A 203 0.67 -10.61 -12.56
N ARG A 204 -0.48 -10.76 -11.90
CA ARG A 204 -0.88 -11.98 -11.18
C ARG A 204 0.19 -12.46 -10.20
N THR A 205 0.73 -11.54 -9.39
CA THR A 205 1.71 -11.87 -8.36
C THR A 205 1.08 -12.82 -7.34
N PRO A 206 1.61 -14.06 -7.16
CA PRO A 206 1.02 -15.01 -6.25
C PRO A 206 1.20 -14.56 -4.80
N ALA A 207 0.20 -14.83 -3.96
CA ALA A 207 0.29 -14.65 -2.52
C ALA A 207 1.38 -15.54 -1.91
N PHE A 208 1.77 -15.28 -0.65
CA PHE A 208 2.83 -16.01 0.05
C PHE A 208 2.64 -17.53 -0.02
N ALA A 209 1.44 -18.02 0.31
CA ALA A 209 1.15 -19.45 0.30
C ALA A 209 1.28 -20.05 -1.10
N ASP A 210 0.72 -19.39 -2.11
CA ASP A 210 0.78 -19.84 -3.50
C ASP A 210 2.21 -19.84 -4.04
N SER A 211 2.99 -18.79 -3.71
CA SER A 211 4.41 -18.70 -4.06
C SER A 211 5.23 -19.81 -3.40
N THR A 212 4.97 -20.10 -2.13
CA THR A 212 5.66 -21.15 -1.36
C THR A 212 5.33 -22.54 -1.91
N LEU A 213 4.06 -22.83 -2.16
CA LEU A 213 3.60 -24.11 -2.74
C LEU A 213 4.20 -24.35 -4.12
N SER A 214 4.31 -23.30 -4.95
CA SER A 214 4.93 -23.42 -6.27
C SER A 214 6.41 -23.82 -6.18
N ARG A 215 7.12 -23.36 -5.15
CA ARG A 215 8.53 -23.72 -4.90
C ARG A 215 8.72 -25.14 -4.33
N MET A 216 7.70 -25.70 -3.70
CA MET A 216 7.75 -27.08 -3.16
C MET A 216 7.72 -28.17 -4.25
N GLY A 217 7.51 -27.79 -5.51
CA GLY A 217 7.71 -28.66 -6.66
C GLY A 217 6.56 -29.61 -6.99
N ARG A 218 5.48 -29.69 -6.18
CA ARG A 218 4.27 -30.47 -6.46
C ARG A 218 3.15 -29.52 -6.90
N ALA A 219 2.68 -29.65 -8.14
CA ALA A 219 1.64 -28.80 -8.69
C ALA A 219 0.28 -29.08 -8.04
N ARG A 220 -0.49 -28.03 -7.75
CA ARG A 220 -1.90 -28.09 -7.35
C ARG A 220 -2.80 -27.95 -8.57
N ASN A 221 -3.99 -28.54 -8.51
CA ASN A 221 -5.06 -28.28 -9.47
C ASN A 221 -5.76 -26.96 -9.13
N VAL A 222 -5.26 -25.82 -9.64
CA VAL A 222 -5.91 -24.51 -9.45
C VAL A 222 -7.07 -24.36 -10.42
N GLU A 223 -8.30 -24.37 -9.91
CA GLU A 223 -9.54 -24.24 -10.68
C GLU A 223 -10.03 -22.79 -10.74
N VAL A 224 -9.76 -22.01 -9.68
CA VAL A 224 -10.20 -20.62 -9.57
C VAL A 224 -9.06 -19.75 -9.09
N THR A 225 -8.85 -18.61 -9.73
CA THR A 225 -7.91 -17.58 -9.28
C THR A 225 -8.67 -16.31 -8.97
N VAL A 226 -8.44 -15.76 -7.78
CA VAL A 226 -9.09 -14.53 -7.29
C VAL A 226 -8.04 -13.46 -6.96
N GLY A 227 -8.43 -12.19 -6.95
CA GLY A 227 -7.55 -11.06 -6.62
C GLY A 227 -7.58 -10.64 -5.15
N SER A 228 -8.25 -11.40 -4.29
CA SER A 228 -8.56 -10.97 -2.92
C SER A 228 -8.77 -12.18 -2.02
N PHE A 229 -8.22 -12.16 -0.80
CA PHE A 229 -8.46 -13.20 0.19
C PHE A 229 -9.91 -13.23 0.66
N ALA A 230 -10.54 -12.07 0.80
CA ALA A 230 -11.93 -11.95 1.22
C ALA A 230 -12.94 -12.51 0.20
N SER A 231 -12.54 -12.63 -1.07
CA SER A 231 -13.38 -13.23 -2.11
C SER A 231 -13.26 -14.75 -2.23
N ALA A 232 -12.16 -15.36 -1.76
CA ALA A 232 -11.94 -16.80 -1.87
C ALA A 232 -13.06 -17.66 -1.24
N PRO A 233 -13.65 -17.31 -0.09
CA PRO A 233 -14.74 -18.05 0.53
C PRO A 233 -15.95 -18.32 -0.39
N TRP A 234 -16.30 -17.36 -1.25
CA TRP A 234 -17.43 -17.48 -2.18
C TRP A 234 -17.27 -18.59 -3.23
N PHE A 235 -16.03 -19.01 -3.48
CA PHE A 235 -15.69 -20.05 -4.45
C PHE A 235 -15.40 -21.39 -3.78
N ILE A 236 -15.43 -21.44 -2.44
CA ILE A 236 -15.22 -22.63 -1.61
C ILE A 236 -16.56 -23.17 -1.11
N GLU A 237 -17.42 -22.32 -0.58
CA GLU A 237 -18.72 -22.69 -0.02
C GLU A 237 -19.56 -23.48 -1.02
N GLY A 238 -20.14 -24.60 -0.58
CA GLY A 238 -20.94 -25.47 -1.43
C GLY A 238 -20.14 -26.28 -2.45
N THR A 239 -18.81 -26.34 -2.34
CA THR A 239 -17.94 -27.06 -3.30
C THR A 239 -16.95 -27.98 -2.60
N ALA A 240 -16.26 -28.84 -3.38
CA ALA A 240 -15.14 -29.63 -2.87
C ALA A 240 -13.79 -28.89 -2.91
N ARG A 241 -13.76 -27.61 -3.32
CA ARG A 241 -12.53 -26.84 -3.43
C ARG A 241 -11.92 -26.52 -2.09
N LEU A 242 -10.60 -26.42 -2.09
CA LEU A 242 -9.79 -25.97 -0.97
C LEU A 242 -9.12 -24.63 -1.29
N ALA A 243 -8.76 -23.89 -0.26
CA ALA A 243 -7.82 -22.77 -0.37
C ALA A 243 -6.83 -22.81 0.78
N VAL A 244 -5.68 -22.16 0.60
CA VAL A 244 -4.73 -21.89 1.69
C VAL A 244 -4.89 -20.42 2.05
N LEU A 245 -5.33 -20.19 3.29
CA LEU A 245 -5.61 -18.85 3.81
C LEU A 245 -4.92 -18.66 5.17
N HIS A 246 -4.85 -17.40 5.60
CA HIS A 246 -4.33 -16.99 6.89
C HIS A 246 -5.25 -17.44 8.03
N GLU A 247 -4.72 -18.06 9.06
CA GLU A 247 -5.53 -18.57 10.20
C GLU A 247 -6.34 -17.45 10.86
N ARG A 248 -5.76 -16.26 11.06
CA ARG A 248 -6.46 -15.10 11.63
C ARG A 248 -7.68 -14.69 10.81
N LEU A 249 -7.53 -14.64 9.48
CA LEU A 249 -8.65 -14.31 8.60
C LEU A 249 -9.76 -15.34 8.71
N VAL A 250 -9.39 -16.63 8.63
CA VAL A 250 -10.36 -17.73 8.67
C VAL A 250 -11.16 -17.73 9.97
N ARG A 251 -10.53 -17.49 11.11
CA ARG A 251 -11.22 -17.39 12.41
C ARG A 251 -12.32 -16.32 12.43
N GLN A 252 -12.13 -15.22 11.66
CA GLN A 252 -13.11 -14.14 11.59
C GLN A 252 -14.26 -14.41 10.62
N ILE A 253 -13.98 -15.10 9.50
CA ILE A 253 -14.95 -15.25 8.41
C ILE A 253 -15.63 -16.63 8.37
N ALA A 254 -15.07 -17.66 8.99
CA ALA A 254 -15.51 -19.05 8.84
C ALA A 254 -17.00 -19.25 9.15
N ARG A 255 -17.52 -18.58 10.19
CA ARG A 255 -18.94 -18.67 10.56
C ARG A 255 -19.89 -18.08 9.51
N ARG A 256 -19.43 -17.10 8.75
CA ARG A 256 -20.27 -16.42 7.73
C ARG A 256 -20.44 -17.28 6.48
N PHE A 257 -19.44 -18.09 6.16
CA PHE A 257 -19.35 -18.88 4.94
C PHE A 257 -19.43 -20.38 5.19
N ASN A 258 -19.88 -20.80 6.37
CA ASN A 258 -19.94 -22.23 6.75
C ASN A 258 -18.66 -23.00 6.38
N LEU A 259 -17.50 -22.43 6.74
CA LEU A 259 -16.19 -23.00 6.44
C LEU A 259 -15.61 -23.75 7.63
N VAL A 260 -14.80 -24.73 7.30
CA VAL A 260 -13.92 -25.46 8.23
C VAL A 260 -12.49 -25.31 7.77
N TRP A 261 -11.55 -25.43 8.69
CA TRP A 261 -10.12 -25.40 8.36
C TRP A 261 -9.34 -26.45 9.14
N ALA A 262 -8.21 -26.84 8.57
CA ALA A 262 -7.24 -27.73 9.17
C ALA A 262 -5.82 -27.17 9.00
N PRO A 263 -4.86 -27.55 9.84
CA PRO A 263 -3.45 -27.29 9.58
C PRO A 263 -3.04 -27.81 8.20
N MET A 264 -1.95 -27.25 7.65
CA MET A 264 -1.34 -27.82 6.45
C MET A 264 -0.99 -29.29 6.71
N PRO A 265 -1.31 -30.23 5.79
CA PRO A 265 -1.07 -31.66 6.01
C PRO A 265 0.39 -32.09 5.76
N PHE A 266 1.30 -31.14 5.63
CA PHE A 266 2.74 -31.30 5.48
C PHE A 266 3.43 -30.07 6.10
N ASP A 267 4.75 -30.15 6.22
CA ASP A 267 5.54 -29.05 6.76
C ASP A 267 5.43 -27.81 5.88
N PHE A 268 5.00 -26.70 6.46
CA PHE A 268 4.76 -25.45 5.76
C PHE A 268 5.25 -24.26 6.62
N PRO A 269 6.04 -23.35 6.04
CA PRO A 269 6.65 -22.28 6.82
C PRO A 269 5.60 -21.30 7.35
N ALA A 270 5.82 -20.82 8.57
CA ALA A 270 5.13 -19.64 9.06
C ALA A 270 5.53 -18.42 8.23
N MET A 271 4.62 -17.46 8.12
CA MET A 271 4.82 -16.22 7.41
C MET A 271 5.04 -15.08 8.41
N ASN A 272 6.13 -14.34 8.27
CA ASN A 272 6.29 -13.09 8.99
C ASN A 272 5.62 -11.97 8.18
N GLU A 273 4.62 -11.35 8.77
CA GLU A 273 4.03 -10.12 8.25
C GLU A 273 4.85 -8.94 8.75
N MET A 274 5.30 -8.10 7.84
CA MET A 274 6.25 -7.02 8.10
C MET A 274 5.59 -5.67 7.89
N ILE A 275 6.03 -4.67 8.66
CA ILE A 275 5.80 -3.26 8.36
C ILE A 275 7.10 -2.72 7.77
N GLN A 276 7.03 -2.16 6.58
CA GLN A 276 8.14 -1.48 5.92
C GLN A 276 7.79 -0.01 5.69
N PHE A 277 8.79 0.86 5.80
CA PHE A 277 8.65 2.31 5.61
C PHE A 277 9.91 2.86 4.95
N HIS A 278 9.78 4.02 4.30
CA HIS A 278 10.91 4.66 3.64
C HIS A 278 11.98 5.09 4.67
N ASP A 279 13.26 4.89 4.37
CA ASP A 279 14.38 5.18 5.29
C ASP A 279 14.37 6.63 5.80
N SER A 280 14.07 7.61 4.96
CA SER A 280 13.98 9.02 5.36
C SER A 280 12.91 9.30 6.44
N ARG A 281 12.03 8.33 6.72
CA ARG A 281 10.96 8.41 7.74
C ARG A 281 11.22 7.55 8.96
N ALA A 282 12.41 6.98 9.08
CA ALA A 282 12.77 6.12 10.22
C ALA A 282 12.56 6.81 11.57
N ASN A 283 12.83 8.12 11.64
CA ASN A 283 12.71 8.95 12.83
C ASN A 283 11.41 9.76 12.89
N ASP A 284 10.41 9.48 12.04
CA ASP A 284 9.11 10.15 12.05
C ASP A 284 8.31 9.70 13.29
N PRO A 285 8.05 10.60 14.28
CA PRO A 285 7.40 10.22 15.52
C PRO A 285 5.94 9.78 15.32
N GLY A 286 5.24 10.33 14.34
CA GLY A 286 3.87 9.92 14.00
C GLY A 286 3.82 8.51 13.40
N LEU A 287 4.78 8.15 12.54
CA LEU A 287 4.89 6.78 12.03
C LEU A 287 5.33 5.80 13.13
N ALA A 288 6.25 6.18 13.99
CA ALA A 288 6.65 5.34 15.14
C ALA A 288 5.46 5.03 16.04
N TRP A 289 4.65 6.05 16.35
CA TRP A 289 3.41 5.89 17.10
C TRP A 289 2.42 4.96 16.38
N LEU A 290 2.14 5.19 15.10
CA LEU A 290 1.19 4.37 14.34
C LEU A 290 1.61 2.90 14.30
N ARG A 291 2.91 2.62 14.08
CA ARG A 291 3.46 1.25 14.11
C ARG A 291 3.26 0.61 15.48
N GLY A 292 3.43 1.36 16.57
CA GLY A 292 3.13 0.91 17.94
C GLY A 292 1.66 0.52 18.12
N GLU A 293 0.74 1.33 17.61
CA GLU A 293 -0.70 1.04 17.65
C GLU A 293 -1.06 -0.19 16.80
N MET A 294 -0.45 -0.35 15.62
CA MET A 294 -0.62 -1.54 14.79
C MET A 294 -0.18 -2.83 15.50
N ARG A 295 0.97 -2.80 16.18
CA ARG A 295 1.42 -3.95 17.00
C ARG A 295 0.45 -4.24 18.14
N THR A 296 -0.05 -3.21 18.81
CA THR A 296 -1.01 -3.37 19.91
C THR A 296 -2.26 -4.11 19.47
N VAL A 297 -2.84 -3.74 18.32
CA VAL A 297 -4.03 -4.44 17.80
C VAL A 297 -3.70 -5.82 17.25
N ALA A 298 -2.53 -6.01 16.62
CA ALA A 298 -2.10 -7.30 16.09
C ALA A 298 -1.88 -8.37 17.17
N LEU A 299 -1.58 -7.97 18.41
CA LEU A 299 -1.46 -8.88 19.55
C LEU A 299 -2.82 -9.29 20.15
N GLN A 300 -3.90 -8.58 19.83
CA GLN A 300 -5.24 -8.81 20.37
C GLN A 300 -6.11 -9.68 19.43
N THR A 301 -5.71 -9.83 18.20
CA THR A 301 -6.37 -10.63 17.15
C THR A 301 -5.66 -11.96 16.92
#